data_f7fee6dc63098bc893a485010ef99db9
#
_entry.id   f7fee6dc63098bc893a485010ef99db9
#
_cell.length_a   1.000
_cell.length_b   1.000
_cell.length_c   1.000
_cell.angle_alpha   90.00
_cell.angle_beta   90.00
_cell.angle_gamma   90.00
#
_symmetry.space_group_name_H-M   'P 1'
#
loop_
_entity.id
_entity.type
_entity.pdbx_description
1 polymer ?
#
loop_
_entity_poly.entity_id
_entity_poly.type
_entity_poly.pdbx_seq_one_letter_code
_entity_poly.pdbx_strand_id
1 'polypeptide(L)'
;MDADLDLLLTTVFVTADDLLPERAKNAARRVTDAEVVTLCVAQAIMGIPSDRRFLAVANKRLRHLFPDLPQQSGYFKRRRRLAETLEWLMGVFASQSPGFDDDLLLIDSTQVECARSRETVKRAGNSCLAGAIADAADYGYCASHSRYFWGFRLHAVFTPDGTPRAIELCSPKVDERQVAIRMLERCRHDGHLTVIGGKGYAGREFQTNVENLKRHDHPPAPQRRSRARPAPRPDPAADRDHLLDVQRPAHARTP
;
A
#
# COMPACT_ATOMS: atom_id res chain seq x y z
N MET A 1 24.13 6.68 -11.07
CA MET A 1 22.98 5.83 -10.67
C MET A 1 22.94 5.57 -9.17
N ASP A 2 24.05 5.25 -8.52
CA ASP A 2 24.02 4.96 -7.07
C ASP A 2 23.77 6.22 -6.21
N ALA A 3 24.35 7.38 -6.57
CA ALA A 3 24.12 8.64 -5.85
C ALA A 3 22.65 9.11 -5.89
N ASP A 4 21.97 8.93 -7.00
CA ASP A 4 20.55 9.27 -7.13
C ASP A 4 19.66 8.34 -6.29
N LEU A 5 20.02 7.06 -6.20
CA LEU A 5 19.32 6.10 -5.36
C LEU A 5 19.52 6.43 -3.87
N ASP A 6 20.73 6.76 -3.46
CA ASP A 6 21.03 7.12 -2.07
C ASP A 6 20.29 8.39 -1.64
N LEU A 7 20.25 9.41 -2.51
CA LEU A 7 19.48 10.63 -2.25
C LEU A 7 18.00 10.34 -2.11
N LEU A 8 17.44 9.54 -3.02
CA LEU A 8 16.02 9.14 -2.98
C LEU A 8 15.70 8.37 -1.69
N LEU A 9 16.52 7.37 -1.35
CA LEU A 9 16.29 6.58 -0.15
C LEU A 9 16.46 7.41 1.13
N THR A 10 17.39 8.36 1.13
CA THR A 10 17.55 9.31 2.25
C THR A 10 16.32 10.19 2.40
N THR A 11 15.78 10.73 1.30
CA THR A 11 14.55 11.54 1.31
C THR A 11 13.37 10.74 1.84
N VAL A 12 13.18 9.50 1.36
CA VAL A 12 12.12 8.61 1.85
C VAL A 12 12.29 8.32 3.34
N PHE A 13 13.52 8.06 3.78
CA PHE A 13 13.81 7.78 5.18
C PHE A 13 13.48 8.98 6.08
N VAL A 14 13.99 10.16 5.75
CA VAL A 14 13.75 11.39 6.55
C VAL A 14 12.25 11.66 6.64
N THR A 15 11.54 11.65 5.51
CA THR A 15 10.08 11.87 5.52
C THR A 15 9.33 10.82 6.34
N ALA A 16 9.72 9.55 6.23
CA ALA A 16 9.09 8.48 7.00
C ALA A 16 9.43 8.59 8.50
N ASP A 17 10.65 8.97 8.85
CA ASP A 17 11.09 9.13 10.25
C ASP A 17 10.39 10.30 10.94
N ASP A 18 10.22 11.42 10.23
CA ASP A 18 9.51 12.60 10.74
C ASP A 18 8.01 12.34 10.94
N LEU A 19 7.40 11.50 10.11
CA LEU A 19 5.95 11.27 10.12
C LEU A 19 5.53 10.05 10.95
N LEU A 20 6.42 9.08 11.14
CA LEU A 20 6.11 7.87 11.89
C LEU A 20 6.40 8.06 13.39
N PRO A 21 5.56 7.48 14.26
CA PRO A 21 5.79 7.56 15.69
C PRO A 21 7.10 6.86 16.07
N GLU A 22 7.94 7.55 16.81
CA GLU A 22 9.08 6.92 17.45
C GLU A 22 8.62 5.78 18.36
N ARG A 23 9.17 4.61 18.14
CA ARG A 23 9.00 3.48 19.04
C ARG A 23 10.32 3.17 19.72
N ALA A 24 10.29 2.98 21.02
CA ALA A 24 11.48 2.65 21.78
C ALA A 24 12.28 1.52 21.12
N LYS A 25 13.56 1.79 20.88
CA LYS A 25 14.51 0.77 20.43
C LYS A 25 14.77 -0.17 21.61
N ASN A 26 14.63 -1.46 21.40
CA ASN A 26 15.06 -2.48 22.36
C ASN A 26 16.02 -3.45 21.67
N ALA A 27 16.65 -4.34 22.44
CA ALA A 27 17.64 -5.28 21.91
C ALA A 27 17.13 -6.15 20.75
N ALA A 28 15.81 -6.39 20.68
CA ALA A 28 15.16 -7.14 19.61
C ALA A 28 14.76 -6.24 18.41
N ARG A 29 14.83 -4.90 18.56
CA ARG A 29 14.34 -3.95 17.57
C ARG A 29 15.40 -2.94 17.19
N ARG A 30 16.41 -3.41 16.47
CA ARG A 30 17.52 -2.56 16.00
C ARG A 30 17.12 -1.68 14.80
N VAL A 31 16.21 -2.17 13.96
CA VAL A 31 15.75 -1.50 12.74
C VAL A 31 14.44 -0.78 13.00
N THR A 32 14.31 0.49 12.66
CA THR A 32 13.11 1.33 12.82
C THR A 32 12.02 0.98 11.81
N ASP A 33 10.80 1.49 11.99
CA ASP A 33 9.73 1.31 11.00
C ASP A 33 9.99 2.18 9.75
N ALA A 34 10.62 3.36 9.92
CA ALA A 34 11.07 4.21 8.81
C ALA A 34 12.12 3.50 7.94
N GLU A 35 13.12 2.83 8.56
CA GLU A 35 14.09 2.03 7.83
C GLU A 35 13.42 0.88 7.06
N VAL A 36 12.41 0.20 7.63
CA VAL A 36 11.69 -0.87 6.91
C VAL A 36 10.88 -0.30 5.75
N VAL A 37 10.21 0.84 5.91
CA VAL A 37 9.52 1.54 4.81
C VAL A 37 10.50 1.86 3.69
N THR A 38 11.64 2.44 4.02
CA THR A 38 12.67 2.80 3.03
C THR A 38 13.23 1.56 2.33
N LEU A 39 13.45 0.46 3.05
CA LEU A 39 13.83 -0.82 2.45
C LEU A 39 12.75 -1.38 1.51
N CYS A 40 11.46 -1.21 1.81
CA CYS A 40 10.37 -1.61 0.92
C CYS A 40 10.40 -0.80 -0.40
N VAL A 41 10.64 0.50 -0.32
CA VAL A 41 10.80 1.36 -1.49
C VAL A 41 12.03 0.96 -2.29
N ALA A 42 13.18 0.75 -1.62
CA ALA A 42 14.40 0.26 -2.26
C ALA A 42 14.17 -1.06 -3.00
N GLN A 43 13.47 -2.01 -2.37
CA GLN A 43 13.13 -3.29 -2.98
C GLN A 43 12.31 -3.13 -4.26
N ALA A 44 11.31 -2.25 -4.24
CA ALA A 44 10.46 -1.96 -5.39
C ALA A 44 11.25 -1.34 -6.55
N ILE A 45 12.06 -0.31 -6.27
CA ILE A 45 12.90 0.39 -7.27
C ILE A 45 13.93 -0.55 -7.88
N MET A 46 14.57 -1.40 -7.06
CA MET A 46 15.55 -2.38 -7.55
C MET A 46 14.91 -3.55 -8.30
N GLY A 47 13.56 -3.66 -8.35
CA GLY A 47 12.85 -4.71 -9.07
C GLY A 47 13.13 -6.12 -8.54
N ILE A 48 13.43 -6.28 -7.25
CA ILE A 48 13.79 -7.58 -6.66
C ILE A 48 12.59 -8.13 -5.87
N PRO A 49 11.75 -9.03 -6.45
CA PRO A 49 10.53 -9.49 -5.79
C PRO A 49 10.78 -10.42 -4.60
N SER A 50 11.94 -11.07 -4.54
CA SER A 50 12.29 -12.00 -3.47
C SER A 50 12.92 -11.29 -2.29
N ASP A 51 12.28 -11.32 -1.12
CA ASP A 51 12.79 -10.74 0.13
C ASP A 51 14.20 -11.24 0.47
N ARG A 52 14.43 -12.55 0.33
CA ARG A 52 15.75 -13.16 0.58
C ARG A 52 16.83 -12.59 -0.33
N ARG A 53 16.52 -12.50 -1.64
CA ARG A 53 17.48 -11.94 -2.62
C ARG A 53 17.70 -10.47 -2.38
N PHE A 54 16.62 -9.73 -2.12
CA PHE A 54 16.70 -8.31 -1.82
C PHE A 54 17.58 -8.04 -0.61
N LEU A 55 17.36 -8.67 0.53
CA LEU A 55 18.16 -8.48 1.74
C LEU A 55 19.63 -8.84 1.54
N ALA A 56 19.94 -9.86 0.73
CA ALA A 56 21.31 -10.20 0.37
C ALA A 56 21.98 -9.11 -0.49
N VAL A 57 21.23 -8.48 -1.41
CA VAL A 57 21.72 -7.36 -2.22
C VAL A 57 21.82 -6.09 -1.37
N ALA A 58 20.84 -5.79 -0.54
CA ALA A 58 20.84 -4.64 0.37
C ALA A 58 22.04 -4.69 1.33
N ASN A 59 22.38 -5.85 1.87
CA ASN A 59 23.56 -6.03 2.72
C ASN A 59 24.89 -5.71 2.01
N LYS A 60 24.91 -5.81 0.68
CA LYS A 60 26.13 -5.49 -0.11
C LYS A 60 26.13 -4.04 -0.60
N ARG A 61 24.99 -3.54 -1.06
CA ARG A 61 24.90 -2.28 -1.78
C ARG A 61 24.41 -1.11 -0.94
N LEU A 62 23.60 -1.38 0.09
CA LEU A 62 22.94 -0.35 0.91
C LEU A 62 23.43 -0.36 2.37
N ARG A 63 24.54 -1.07 2.68
CA ARG A 63 25.04 -1.18 4.05
C ARG A 63 25.49 0.15 4.65
N HIS A 64 25.91 1.07 3.82
CA HIS A 64 26.30 2.42 4.22
C HIS A 64 25.10 3.25 4.69
N LEU A 65 23.90 2.99 4.14
CA LEU A 65 22.63 3.61 4.60
C LEU A 65 21.97 2.80 5.71
N PHE A 66 22.09 1.47 5.68
CA PHE A 66 21.45 0.54 6.62
C PHE A 66 22.49 -0.36 7.27
N PRO A 67 23.14 0.08 8.36
CA PRO A 67 24.14 -0.71 9.08
C PRO A 67 23.55 -2.03 9.59
N ASP A 68 22.31 -1.99 10.06
CA ASP A 68 21.55 -3.14 10.52
C ASP A 68 20.42 -3.46 9.53
N LEU A 69 20.30 -4.73 9.17
CA LEU A 69 19.20 -5.22 8.33
C LEU A 69 18.36 -6.24 9.11
N PRO A 70 17.03 -6.24 8.88
CA PRO A 70 16.18 -7.24 9.49
C PRO A 70 16.43 -8.62 8.87
N GLN A 71 16.20 -9.68 9.64
CA GLN A 71 16.13 -11.02 9.07
C GLN A 71 14.89 -11.16 8.17
N GLN A 72 14.92 -12.09 7.21
CA GLN A 72 13.85 -12.28 6.21
C GLN A 72 12.46 -12.40 6.84
N SER A 73 12.30 -13.22 7.87
CA SER A 73 11.01 -13.41 8.55
C SER A 73 10.52 -12.15 9.26
N GLY A 74 11.43 -11.41 9.88
CA GLY A 74 11.16 -10.12 10.51
C GLY A 74 10.77 -9.05 9.49
N TYR A 75 11.49 -8.97 8.38
CA TYR A 75 11.20 -8.07 7.27
C TYR A 75 9.81 -8.32 6.69
N PHE A 76 9.48 -9.57 6.35
CA PHE A 76 8.18 -9.97 5.81
C PHE A 76 7.02 -9.61 6.75
N LYS A 77 7.13 -9.95 8.04
CA LYS A 77 6.09 -9.65 9.03
C LYS A 77 5.88 -8.15 9.20
N ARG A 78 6.97 -7.38 9.24
CA ARG A 78 6.91 -5.93 9.40
C ARG A 78 6.35 -5.24 8.17
N ARG A 79 6.79 -5.63 6.97
CA ARG A 79 6.25 -5.11 5.70
C ARG A 79 4.73 -5.29 5.62
N ARG A 80 4.22 -6.48 5.97
CA ARG A 80 2.77 -6.72 6.02
C ARG A 80 2.05 -5.82 7.01
N ARG A 81 2.62 -5.63 8.19
CA ARG A 81 2.05 -4.73 9.21
C ARG A 81 2.04 -3.28 8.77
N LEU A 82 3.04 -2.87 8.00
CA LEU A 82 3.20 -1.50 7.51
C LEU A 82 2.50 -1.25 6.17
N ALA A 83 1.69 -2.17 5.65
CA ALA A 83 1.04 -2.01 4.35
C ALA A 83 0.18 -0.75 4.26
N GLU A 84 -0.68 -0.51 5.26
CA GLU A 84 -1.50 0.71 5.33
C GLU A 84 -0.65 1.98 5.51
N THR A 85 0.47 1.87 6.22
CA THR A 85 1.43 2.97 6.39
C THR A 85 2.11 3.32 5.07
N LEU A 86 2.51 2.31 4.29
CA LEU A 86 3.09 2.50 2.96
C LEU A 86 2.10 3.17 2.00
N GLU A 87 0.85 2.74 2.00
CA GLU A 87 -0.22 3.34 1.20
C GLU A 87 -0.46 4.81 1.61
N TRP A 88 -0.52 5.08 2.91
CA TRP A 88 -0.66 6.44 3.40
C TRP A 88 0.52 7.33 3.01
N LEU A 89 1.76 6.86 3.17
CA LEU A 89 2.96 7.60 2.77
C LEU A 89 3.01 7.86 1.26
N MET A 90 2.58 6.91 0.43
CA MET A 90 2.42 7.17 -1.02
C MET A 90 1.51 8.36 -1.28
N GLY A 91 0.39 8.46 -0.57
CA GLY A 91 -0.51 9.62 -0.66
C GLY A 91 0.15 10.92 -0.19
N VAL A 92 0.97 10.88 0.86
CA VAL A 92 1.74 12.04 1.32
C VAL A 92 2.74 12.50 0.27
N PHE A 93 3.56 11.60 -0.28
CA PHE A 93 4.50 11.95 -1.34
C PHE A 93 3.80 12.49 -2.59
N ALA A 94 2.70 11.84 -2.99
CA ALA A 94 1.91 12.32 -4.12
C ALA A 94 1.39 13.73 -3.91
N SER A 95 0.87 14.06 -2.72
CA SER A 95 0.34 15.39 -2.41
C SER A 95 1.40 16.50 -2.36
N GLN A 96 2.67 16.14 -2.25
CA GLN A 96 3.80 17.07 -2.30
C GLN A 96 4.38 17.24 -3.72
N SER A 97 3.93 16.43 -4.67
CA SER A 97 4.37 16.54 -6.06
C SER A 97 3.77 17.77 -6.74
N PRO A 98 4.56 18.50 -7.55
CA PRO A 98 4.08 19.69 -8.27
C PRO A 98 2.86 19.42 -9.18
N GLY A 99 2.77 18.22 -9.75
CA GLY A 99 1.65 17.84 -10.63
C GLY A 99 0.42 17.32 -9.89
N PHE A 100 0.40 17.32 -8.55
CA PHE A 100 -0.71 16.71 -7.80
C PHE A 100 -2.06 17.37 -8.10
N ASP A 101 -2.10 18.67 -8.31
CA ASP A 101 -3.32 19.43 -8.57
C ASP A 101 -3.60 19.63 -10.09
N ASP A 102 -2.92 18.86 -10.96
CA ASP A 102 -3.16 18.91 -12.41
C ASP A 102 -4.57 18.37 -12.73
N ASP A 103 -5.29 19.11 -13.57
CA ASP A 103 -6.64 18.76 -14.05
C ASP A 103 -6.62 17.71 -15.15
N LEU A 104 -5.47 17.40 -15.73
CA LEU A 104 -5.30 16.35 -16.71
C LEU A 104 -4.92 15.04 -16.03
N LEU A 105 -5.80 14.06 -16.12
CA LEU A 105 -5.61 12.75 -15.53
C LEU A 105 -5.48 11.66 -16.61
N LEU A 106 -4.48 10.81 -16.43
CA LEU A 106 -4.26 9.63 -17.24
C LEU A 106 -4.77 8.41 -16.47
N ILE A 107 -5.60 7.58 -17.10
CA ILE A 107 -6.10 6.35 -16.49
C ILE A 107 -5.69 5.15 -17.30
N ASP A 108 -5.15 4.13 -16.63
CA ASP A 108 -4.79 2.86 -17.24
C ASP A 108 -4.96 1.71 -16.25
N SER A 109 -4.96 0.48 -16.78
CA SER A 109 -5.01 -0.74 -15.99
C SER A 109 -4.02 -1.77 -16.48
N THR A 110 -3.45 -2.52 -15.54
CA THR A 110 -2.54 -3.62 -15.84
C THR A 110 -2.92 -4.87 -15.07
N GLN A 111 -2.62 -6.05 -15.64
CA GLN A 111 -2.83 -7.30 -14.94
C GLN A 111 -1.75 -7.54 -13.89
N VAL A 112 -2.17 -8.00 -12.71
CA VAL A 112 -1.30 -8.53 -11.66
C VAL A 112 -1.47 -10.04 -11.60
N GLU A 113 -0.64 -10.75 -12.36
CA GLU A 113 -0.69 -12.20 -12.44
C GLU A 113 -0.20 -12.86 -11.16
N CYS A 114 -1.06 -13.66 -10.52
CA CYS A 114 -0.70 -14.51 -9.40
C CYS A 114 -0.43 -15.95 -9.84
N ALA A 115 -1.07 -16.41 -10.92
CA ALA A 115 -0.89 -17.73 -11.49
C ALA A 115 -1.18 -17.77 -12.99
N ARG A 116 -0.55 -18.71 -13.71
CA ARG A 116 -0.73 -18.95 -15.14
C ARG A 116 -1.38 -20.29 -15.47
N SER A 117 -1.31 -21.25 -14.56
CA SER A 117 -1.85 -22.58 -14.77
C SER A 117 -2.95 -22.92 -13.78
N ARG A 118 -3.88 -23.78 -14.18
CA ARG A 118 -4.93 -24.31 -13.31
C ARG A 118 -4.36 -25.02 -12.07
N GLU A 119 -3.23 -25.69 -12.22
CA GLU A 119 -2.55 -26.37 -11.09
C GLU A 119 -2.02 -25.38 -10.06
N THR A 120 -1.49 -24.24 -10.51
CA THR A 120 -1.03 -23.17 -9.61
C THR A 120 -2.22 -22.55 -8.87
N VAL A 121 -3.34 -22.34 -9.55
CA VAL A 121 -4.59 -21.81 -8.95
C VAL A 121 -5.13 -22.76 -7.88
N LYS A 122 -5.20 -24.07 -8.16
CA LYS A 122 -5.64 -25.09 -7.19
C LYS A 122 -4.77 -25.11 -5.93
N ARG A 123 -3.45 -24.95 -6.09
CA ARG A 123 -2.51 -24.88 -4.96
C ARG A 123 -2.63 -23.57 -4.17
N ALA A 124 -2.98 -22.46 -4.83
CA ALA A 124 -3.15 -21.17 -4.18
C ALA A 124 -4.34 -21.15 -3.21
N GLY A 125 -5.41 -21.91 -3.49
CA GLY A 125 -6.56 -22.07 -2.59
C GLY A 125 -6.22 -22.69 -1.21
N ASN A 126 -5.06 -23.35 -1.10
CA ASN A 126 -4.55 -23.95 0.14
C ASN A 126 -3.40 -23.13 0.76
N SER A 127 -3.03 -22.00 0.18
CA SER A 127 -1.91 -21.19 0.64
C SER A 127 -2.35 -20.02 1.52
N CYS A 128 -1.43 -19.51 2.33
CA CYS A 128 -1.62 -18.42 3.30
C CYS A 128 -2.02 -17.04 2.71
N LEU A 129 -2.53 -16.99 1.49
CA LEU A 129 -3.24 -15.84 0.90
C LEU A 129 -4.73 -15.83 1.29
N ALA A 130 -5.15 -16.68 2.24
CA ALA A 130 -6.49 -16.68 2.79
C ALA A 130 -6.80 -15.31 3.41
N GLY A 131 -7.79 -14.61 2.85
CA GLY A 131 -8.25 -13.29 3.26
C GLY A 131 -8.98 -12.58 2.12
N ALA A 132 -9.61 -11.46 2.42
CA ALA A 132 -10.45 -10.69 1.48
C ALA A 132 -9.79 -10.38 0.11
N ILE A 133 -8.45 -10.31 0.07
CA ILE A 133 -7.72 -10.11 -1.19
C ILE A 133 -7.73 -11.37 -2.04
N ALA A 134 -7.58 -12.57 -1.45
CA ALA A 134 -7.56 -13.82 -2.20
C ALA A 134 -8.91 -14.10 -2.88
N ASP A 135 -10.01 -13.73 -2.22
CA ASP A 135 -11.38 -13.91 -2.72
C ASP A 135 -11.70 -13.00 -3.91
N ALA A 136 -10.95 -11.90 -4.07
CA ALA A 136 -11.09 -10.99 -5.20
C ALA A 136 -10.26 -11.40 -6.43
N ALA A 137 -9.37 -12.39 -6.32
CA ALA A 137 -8.61 -12.90 -7.44
C ALA A 137 -9.48 -13.78 -8.35
N ASP A 138 -9.41 -13.56 -9.67
CA ASP A 138 -10.21 -14.31 -10.64
C ASP A 138 -9.46 -14.45 -11.97
N TYR A 139 -10.08 -15.18 -12.93
CA TYR A 139 -9.58 -15.27 -14.28
C TYR A 139 -9.90 -14.01 -15.07
N GLY A 140 -8.87 -13.46 -15.68
CA GLY A 140 -8.96 -12.35 -16.61
C GLY A 140 -8.34 -12.68 -17.96
N TYR A 141 -8.67 -11.88 -18.96
CA TYR A 141 -8.06 -11.93 -20.28
C TYR A 141 -7.27 -10.66 -20.55
N CYS A 142 -6.03 -10.82 -20.97
CA CYS A 142 -5.17 -9.73 -21.40
C CYS A 142 -5.18 -9.64 -22.92
N ALA A 143 -5.89 -8.66 -23.47
CA ALA A 143 -6.02 -8.49 -24.91
C ALA A 143 -4.68 -8.18 -25.60
N SER A 144 -3.84 -7.36 -24.99
CA SER A 144 -2.52 -6.98 -25.53
C SER A 144 -1.55 -8.16 -25.68
N HIS A 145 -1.70 -9.19 -24.85
CA HIS A 145 -0.87 -10.39 -24.87
C HIS A 145 -1.65 -11.64 -25.32
N SER A 146 -2.93 -11.49 -25.69
CA SER A 146 -3.82 -12.58 -26.14
C SER A 146 -3.81 -13.81 -25.25
N ARG A 147 -3.81 -13.59 -23.90
CA ARG A 147 -3.70 -14.68 -22.95
C ARG A 147 -4.61 -14.51 -21.73
N TYR A 148 -5.01 -15.64 -21.16
CA TYR A 148 -5.68 -15.68 -19.86
C TYR A 148 -4.65 -15.67 -18.73
N PHE A 149 -5.04 -15.05 -17.61
CA PHE A 149 -4.29 -15.05 -16.36
C PHE A 149 -5.26 -15.27 -15.20
N TRP A 150 -4.72 -15.67 -14.06
CA TRP A 150 -5.44 -15.67 -12.79
C TRP A 150 -4.75 -14.69 -11.83
N GLY A 151 -5.52 -13.79 -11.26
CA GLY A 151 -4.97 -12.75 -10.38
C GLY A 151 -5.90 -11.56 -10.25
N PHE A 152 -5.34 -10.38 -10.34
CA PHE A 152 -6.03 -9.11 -10.17
C PHE A 152 -5.80 -8.21 -11.38
N ARG A 153 -6.58 -7.13 -11.42
CA ARG A 153 -6.33 -5.99 -12.26
C ARG A 153 -6.03 -4.78 -11.38
N LEU A 154 -4.89 -4.15 -11.61
CA LEU A 154 -4.48 -2.91 -10.98
C LEU A 154 -4.89 -1.77 -11.89
N HIS A 155 -5.73 -0.89 -11.38
CA HIS A 155 -6.09 0.36 -12.02
C HIS A 155 -5.35 1.50 -11.35
N ALA A 156 -4.92 2.48 -12.12
CA ALA A 156 -4.25 3.65 -11.59
C ALA A 156 -4.65 4.91 -12.36
N VAL A 157 -4.76 6.00 -11.65
CA VAL A 157 -4.94 7.35 -12.16
C VAL A 157 -3.69 8.14 -11.84
N PHE A 158 -3.11 8.76 -12.85
CA PHE A 158 -1.89 9.56 -12.74
C PHE A 158 -2.09 10.93 -13.37
N THR A 159 -1.30 11.88 -12.93
CA THR A 159 -1.10 13.14 -13.67
C THR A 159 -0.01 12.98 -14.74
N PRO A 160 0.14 13.89 -15.70
CA PRO A 160 1.12 13.77 -16.79
C PRO A 160 2.57 13.65 -16.33
N ASP A 161 2.91 14.19 -15.16
CA ASP A 161 4.24 14.06 -14.55
C ASP A 161 4.47 12.70 -13.87
N GLY A 162 3.45 11.82 -13.87
CA GLY A 162 3.51 10.49 -13.27
C GLY A 162 3.10 10.44 -11.80
N THR A 163 2.59 11.52 -11.23
CA THR A 163 2.11 11.54 -9.85
C THR A 163 0.85 10.69 -9.69
N PRO A 164 0.82 9.68 -8.81
CA PRO A 164 -0.36 8.86 -8.61
C PRO A 164 -1.45 9.63 -7.85
N ARG A 165 -2.67 9.64 -8.39
CA ARG A 165 -3.84 10.27 -7.78
C ARG A 165 -4.77 9.25 -7.11
N ALA A 166 -4.93 8.09 -7.72
CA ALA A 166 -5.69 6.99 -7.16
C ALA A 166 -5.16 5.66 -7.69
N ILE A 167 -5.21 4.63 -6.85
CA ILE A 167 -4.84 3.26 -7.19
C ILE A 167 -5.93 2.33 -6.64
N GLU A 168 -6.33 1.35 -7.43
CA GLU A 168 -7.29 0.33 -7.02
C GLU A 168 -6.93 -1.03 -7.58
N LEU A 169 -6.88 -2.04 -6.71
CA LEU A 169 -6.66 -3.43 -7.07
C LEU A 169 -7.99 -4.17 -6.94
N CYS A 170 -8.48 -4.75 -8.03
CA CYS A 170 -9.77 -5.42 -8.04
C CYS A 170 -9.76 -6.72 -8.85
N SER A 171 -10.87 -7.47 -8.81
CA SER A 171 -11.06 -8.62 -9.67
C SER A 171 -11.02 -8.21 -11.15
N PRO A 172 -10.38 -9.02 -12.02
CA PRO A 172 -10.36 -8.77 -13.46
C PRO A 172 -11.74 -8.76 -14.13
N LYS A 173 -12.77 -9.21 -13.42
CA LYS A 173 -14.16 -9.25 -13.92
C LYS A 173 -14.95 -7.98 -13.67
N VAL A 174 -14.43 -7.10 -12.82
CA VAL A 174 -15.08 -5.80 -12.61
C VAL A 174 -14.87 -4.94 -13.84
N ASP A 175 -15.95 -4.25 -14.27
CA ASP A 175 -15.88 -3.36 -15.43
C ASP A 175 -14.90 -2.21 -15.18
N GLU A 176 -13.98 -2.01 -16.11
CA GLU A 176 -12.91 -0.99 -15.99
C GLU A 176 -13.48 0.42 -15.85
N ARG A 177 -14.62 0.71 -16.49
CA ARG A 177 -15.28 2.03 -16.43
C ARG A 177 -15.89 2.30 -15.06
N GLN A 178 -16.46 1.28 -14.41
CA GLN A 178 -16.97 1.41 -13.05
C GLN A 178 -15.85 1.67 -12.04
N VAL A 179 -14.73 0.97 -12.19
CA VAL A 179 -13.54 1.22 -11.35
C VAL A 179 -13.03 2.64 -11.58
N ALA A 180 -12.93 3.06 -12.85
CA ALA A 180 -12.48 4.41 -13.20
C ALA A 180 -13.33 5.50 -12.56
N ILE A 181 -14.66 5.41 -12.63
CA ILE A 181 -15.54 6.41 -12.02
C ILE A 181 -15.32 6.49 -10.51
N ARG A 182 -15.28 5.35 -9.81
CA ARG A 182 -14.99 5.34 -8.35
C ARG A 182 -13.64 5.97 -8.00
N MET A 183 -12.63 5.78 -8.85
CA MET A 183 -11.31 6.37 -8.66
C MET A 183 -11.32 7.87 -8.91
N LEU A 184 -11.98 8.32 -9.99
CA LEU A 184 -12.10 9.72 -10.34
C LEU A 184 -12.92 10.51 -9.30
N GLU A 185 -13.95 9.90 -8.69
CA GLU A 185 -14.70 10.47 -7.58
C GLU A 185 -13.84 10.77 -6.35
N ARG A 186 -12.75 10.03 -6.17
CA ARG A 186 -11.78 10.24 -5.08
C ARG A 186 -10.72 11.28 -5.42
N CYS A 187 -10.53 11.59 -6.70
CA CYS A 187 -9.59 12.62 -7.14
C CYS A 187 -10.19 14.01 -6.93
N ARG A 188 -9.43 14.92 -6.31
CA ARG A 188 -9.83 16.32 -6.21
C ARG A 188 -9.70 16.97 -7.58
N HIS A 189 -10.71 17.74 -7.98
CA HIS A 189 -10.68 18.60 -9.16
C HIS A 189 -11.63 19.78 -8.93
N ASP A 190 -11.24 20.96 -9.39
CA ASP A 190 -12.00 22.21 -9.20
C ASP A 190 -12.91 22.50 -10.41
N GLY A 191 -13.68 21.51 -10.85
CA GLY A 191 -14.59 21.63 -12.00
C GLY A 191 -13.91 21.47 -13.37
N HIS A 192 -12.60 21.50 -13.44
CA HIS A 192 -11.81 21.22 -14.63
C HIS A 192 -11.22 19.82 -14.52
N LEU A 193 -11.71 18.90 -15.35
CA LEU A 193 -11.21 17.53 -15.37
C LEU A 193 -11.12 17.07 -16.82
N THR A 194 -9.93 16.71 -17.24
CA THR A 194 -9.68 16.05 -18.52
C THR A 194 -9.13 14.67 -18.26
N VAL A 195 -9.80 13.63 -18.76
CA VAL A 195 -9.38 12.25 -18.55
C VAL A 195 -8.96 11.65 -19.88
N ILE A 196 -7.74 11.13 -19.94
CA ILE A 196 -7.23 10.35 -21.06
C ILE A 196 -7.10 8.89 -20.61
N GLY A 197 -7.72 7.98 -21.34
CA GLY A 197 -7.67 6.54 -21.06
C GLY A 197 -7.60 5.70 -22.33
N GLY A 198 -7.22 4.45 -22.17
CA GLY A 198 -7.22 3.49 -23.25
C GLY A 198 -8.64 3.13 -23.73
N LYS A 199 -8.73 2.27 -24.77
CA LYS A 199 -10.02 1.87 -25.38
C LYS A 199 -11.00 1.21 -24.39
N GLY A 200 -10.52 0.61 -23.30
CA GLY A 200 -11.36 0.01 -22.26
C GLY A 200 -12.25 1.03 -21.55
N TYR A 201 -11.87 2.30 -21.56
CA TYR A 201 -12.58 3.42 -20.93
C TYR A 201 -13.45 4.21 -21.91
N ALA A 202 -13.56 3.75 -23.18
CA ALA A 202 -14.40 4.41 -24.18
C ALA A 202 -15.90 4.07 -23.98
N GLY A 203 -16.78 5.03 -24.27
CA GLY A 203 -18.23 4.84 -24.27
C GLY A 203 -19.00 6.07 -23.83
N ARG A 204 -20.20 6.25 -24.40
CA ARG A 204 -21.05 7.44 -24.09
C ARG A 204 -21.42 7.53 -22.61
N GLU A 205 -21.75 6.41 -22.00
CA GLU A 205 -22.10 6.35 -20.58
C GLU A 205 -20.93 6.80 -19.69
N PHE A 206 -19.72 6.28 -19.98
CA PHE A 206 -18.53 6.69 -19.26
C PHE A 206 -18.24 8.19 -19.44
N GLN A 207 -18.33 8.72 -20.66
CA GLN A 207 -18.17 10.14 -20.94
C GLN A 207 -19.18 10.99 -20.17
N THR A 208 -20.46 10.58 -20.18
CA THR A 208 -21.51 11.28 -19.41
C THR A 208 -21.22 11.29 -17.91
N ASN A 209 -20.76 10.17 -17.36
CA ASN A 209 -20.40 10.07 -15.94
C ASN A 209 -19.21 10.99 -15.60
N VAL A 210 -18.17 11.02 -16.43
CA VAL A 210 -17.03 11.93 -16.25
C VAL A 210 -17.48 13.39 -16.35
N GLU A 211 -18.38 13.75 -17.30
CA GLU A 211 -18.95 15.08 -17.41
C GLU A 211 -19.80 15.48 -16.19
N ASN A 212 -20.52 14.52 -15.61
CA ASN A 212 -21.27 14.74 -14.38
C ASN A 212 -20.34 15.00 -13.19
N LEU A 213 -19.20 14.33 -13.10
CA LEU A 213 -18.19 14.62 -12.06
C LEU A 213 -17.68 16.06 -12.14
N LYS A 214 -17.55 16.63 -13.35
CA LYS A 214 -17.16 18.03 -13.57
C LYS A 214 -18.21 19.04 -13.10
N ARG A 215 -19.50 18.66 -13.14
CA ARG A 215 -20.63 19.55 -12.82
C ARG A 215 -21.01 19.56 -11.34
N HIS A 216 -20.65 18.51 -10.62
CA HIS A 216 -20.87 18.49 -9.20
C HIS A 216 -19.78 19.30 -8.51
N ASP A 217 -20.15 20.49 -7.99
CA ASP A 217 -19.45 21.11 -6.90
C ASP A 217 -19.50 20.13 -5.73
N HIS A 218 -18.58 19.17 -5.73
CA HIS A 218 -18.43 18.32 -4.58
C HIS A 218 -18.12 19.22 -3.39
N PRO A 219 -18.95 19.19 -2.33
CA PRO A 219 -18.53 19.83 -1.09
C PRO A 219 -17.12 19.31 -0.81
N PRO A 220 -16.16 20.16 -0.44
CA PRO A 220 -14.79 19.78 -0.25
C PRO A 220 -14.80 18.49 0.57
N ALA A 221 -14.19 17.42 0.03
CA ALA A 221 -14.17 16.13 0.71
C ALA A 221 -13.82 16.43 2.16
N PRO A 222 -14.61 15.98 3.15
CA PRO A 222 -14.45 16.40 4.52
C PRO A 222 -12.97 16.29 4.79
N GLN A 223 -12.33 17.46 5.03
CA GLN A 223 -10.90 17.51 5.31
C GLN A 223 -10.71 16.36 6.28
N ARG A 224 -10.04 15.29 5.85
CA ARG A 224 -9.73 14.19 6.75
C ARG A 224 -9.07 14.92 7.89
N ARG A 225 -9.89 15.26 8.90
CA ARG A 225 -9.38 15.78 10.17
C ARG A 225 -8.22 14.85 10.39
N SER A 226 -7.02 15.41 10.38
CA SER A 226 -5.79 14.65 10.61
C SER A 226 -6.20 13.61 11.64
N ARG A 227 -6.32 12.34 11.21
CA ARG A 227 -6.85 11.33 12.12
C ARG A 227 -5.96 11.47 13.30
N ALA A 228 -6.55 12.04 14.36
CA ALA A 228 -5.87 12.11 15.63
C ALA A 228 -5.22 10.74 15.77
N ARG A 229 -3.90 10.73 15.85
CA ARG A 229 -3.05 9.54 16.03
C ARG A 229 -3.92 8.43 16.60
N PRO A 230 -4.11 7.29 15.97
CA PRO A 230 -4.83 6.21 16.63
C PRO A 230 -4.16 6.04 17.98
N ALA A 231 -4.91 6.23 19.05
CA ALA A 231 -4.40 6.10 20.40
C ALA A 231 -3.62 4.79 20.44
N PRO A 232 -2.40 4.75 20.99
CA PRO A 232 -1.63 3.53 21.06
C PRO A 232 -2.55 2.47 21.66
N ARG A 233 -2.73 1.36 20.95
CA ARG A 233 -3.48 0.22 21.50
C ARG A 233 -2.84 -0.10 22.83
N PRO A 234 -3.61 -0.24 23.91
CA PRO A 234 -3.07 -0.63 25.20
C PRO A 234 -2.22 -1.88 25.01
N ASP A 235 -1.02 -1.85 25.55
CA ASP A 235 -0.07 -2.95 25.48
C ASP A 235 -0.74 -4.17 26.13
N PRO A 236 -0.93 -5.30 25.42
CA PRO A 236 -1.53 -6.50 26.02
C PRO A 236 -0.68 -7.08 27.18
N ALA A 237 0.52 -6.54 27.42
CA ALA A 237 1.34 -6.87 28.58
C ALA A 237 0.97 -6.05 29.83
N ALA A 238 0.35 -4.85 29.69
CA ALA A 238 -0.03 -4.03 30.83
C ALA A 238 -1.21 -4.58 31.63
N ASP A 239 -2.01 -5.46 31.04
CA ASP A 239 -3.18 -6.10 31.69
C ASP A 239 -2.83 -7.37 32.49
N ARG A 240 -1.57 -7.81 32.47
CA ARG A 240 -1.16 -9.00 33.22
C ARG A 240 -0.78 -8.74 34.68
N ASP A 241 -0.47 -7.52 35.03
CA ASP A 241 -0.04 -7.19 36.40
C ASP A 241 -1.22 -6.90 37.35
N HIS A 242 -2.44 -6.69 36.81
CA HIS A 242 -3.63 -6.46 37.65
C HIS A 242 -4.46 -7.71 37.95
N LEU A 243 -4.10 -8.87 37.43
CA LEU A 243 -4.87 -10.13 37.62
C LEU A 243 -4.26 -11.08 38.68
N LEU A 244 -3.19 -10.67 39.36
CA LEU A 244 -2.53 -11.52 40.37
C LEU A 244 -2.80 -11.12 41.84
N ASP A 245 -3.65 -10.11 42.08
CA ASP A 245 -3.86 -9.63 43.46
C ASP A 245 -5.25 -9.92 44.06
N VAL A 246 -6.05 -10.78 43.46
CA VAL A 246 -7.34 -11.23 44.03
C VAL A 246 -7.36 -12.74 44.09
N GLN A 247 -7.03 -13.27 45.23
CA GLN A 247 -7.46 -14.52 45.88
C GLN A 247 -6.31 -15.29 46.54
N ARG A 248 -5.94 -14.85 47.76
CA ARG A 248 -5.46 -15.76 48.80
C ARG A 248 -6.60 -16.01 49.80
N PRO A 249 -7.16 -17.17 49.92
CA PRO A 249 -8.06 -17.48 51.03
C PRO A 249 -7.24 -17.59 52.31
N ALA A 250 -7.69 -16.85 53.33
CA ALA A 250 -7.17 -16.95 54.69
C ALA A 250 -7.41 -18.35 55.24
N HIS A 251 -6.36 -19.12 55.50
CA HIS A 251 -6.45 -20.31 56.33
C HIS A 251 -6.63 -19.90 57.79
N ALA A 252 -7.86 -20.06 58.28
CA ALA A 252 -8.17 -20.07 59.69
C ALA A 252 -7.40 -21.22 60.40
N ARG A 253 -6.59 -20.88 61.37
CA ARG A 253 -6.13 -21.82 62.41
C ARG A 253 -7.19 -21.77 63.50
N THR A 254 -7.70 -22.90 63.85
CA THR A 254 -8.39 -23.15 65.12
C THR A 254 -7.76 -24.35 65.82
N PRO A 255 -7.95 -24.45 67.13
CA PRO A 255 -6.93 -24.74 68.11
C PRO A 255 -6.62 -26.23 68.30
#